data_5b7fced29d2048ceaba3b0292f7afa6a
#
_entry.id   5b7fced29d2048ceaba3b0292f7afa6a
#
_cell.length_a   1.000
_cell.length_b   1.000
_cell.length_c   1.000
_cell.angle_alpha   90.00
_cell.angle_beta   90.00
_cell.angle_gamma   90.00
#
_symmetry.space_group_name_H-M   'P 1'
#
loop_
_entity.id
_entity.type
_entity.pdbx_description
1 polymer ?
#
loop_
_entity_poly.entity_id
_entity_poly.type
_entity_poly.pdbx_seq_one_letter_code
_entity_poly.pdbx_strand_id
1 'polypeptide(L)'
;VSLRRLLFLGLGHLSNGDVSIAADFARQLAPDRFAVGFVTPAATAPYVQATGLAAYPLESRDPAHNLEAFDRLVADFRPDLLVAADAFTLDYSAAWSGLSMSLLRQRYDIALASFDQYDYPAADYLVDFYGGHRTRFPRLLDLCDLQIRNSPLNRPAPGEPGVIVTRMVCGGSSPLPVSRRRQDRPTVFLTNSRWEYVNVVRSPAMTQLMRAIPRIIHNHLAALNRPLRVVHVGPARWEFPVAPRIDYRYAPRLAPAEFHARLAGADLFVTGNAVSVTLTQAVLAGVPSLLLDNHKLLDVALLARNGSAPAWLTQAAPQLTIAYPFRVYPWGWHDFLTPVLSDNPYVDCFLSAGVFERRRVLRAMTELLDDATVRARLAERQAALLHRLHRLPPAGDALDAAKLAGR
;
A
#
# COMPACT_ATOMS: atom_id res chain seq x y z
N VAL A 1 4.34 34.41 -12.40
CA VAL A 1 3.86 33.55 -11.31
C VAL A 1 5.10 33.00 -10.62
N SER A 2 5.24 33.20 -9.30
CA SER A 2 6.37 32.63 -8.56
C SER A 2 6.22 31.12 -8.51
N LEU A 3 7.34 30.41 -8.68
CA LEU A 3 7.40 28.94 -8.61
C LEU A 3 7.12 28.48 -7.18
N ARG A 4 6.06 27.67 -6.95
CA ARG A 4 5.77 27.09 -5.63
C ARG A 4 6.70 25.92 -5.35
N ARG A 5 7.25 25.87 -4.15
CA ARG A 5 8.23 24.87 -3.73
C ARG A 5 7.63 23.89 -2.73
N LEU A 6 7.54 22.63 -3.10
CA LEU A 6 6.99 21.57 -2.27
C LEU A 6 8.10 20.60 -1.87
N LEU A 7 8.25 20.38 -0.56
CA LEU A 7 9.21 19.44 -0.01
C LEU A 7 8.46 18.27 0.63
N PHE A 8 8.53 17.11 -0.02
CA PHE A 8 7.89 15.88 0.44
C PHE A 8 8.77 15.14 1.43
N LEU A 9 8.18 14.62 2.50
CA LEU A 9 8.82 13.87 3.56
C LEU A 9 8.36 12.42 3.51
N GLY A 10 9.14 11.58 2.83
CA GLY A 10 8.89 10.15 2.70
C GLY A 10 9.88 9.33 3.52
N LEU A 11 9.77 9.38 4.86
CA LEU A 11 10.76 8.84 5.79
C LEU A 11 10.54 7.37 6.18
N GLY A 12 9.49 6.72 5.69
CA GLY A 12 9.24 5.30 5.92
C GLY A 12 10.36 4.42 5.33
N HIS A 13 11.00 3.61 6.18
CA HIS A 13 12.03 2.66 5.74
C HIS A 13 11.51 1.23 5.57
N LEU A 14 10.24 0.99 5.90
CA LEU A 14 9.62 -0.33 5.89
C LEU A 14 8.89 -0.66 4.59
N SER A 15 8.43 0.35 3.87
CA SER A 15 7.81 0.20 2.54
C SER A 15 8.05 1.43 1.69
N ASN A 16 7.87 1.29 0.37
CA ASN A 16 7.87 2.42 -0.55
C ASN A 16 6.44 2.89 -0.90
N GLY A 17 5.41 2.37 -0.21
CA GLY A 17 4.02 2.66 -0.52
C GLY A 17 3.72 4.15 -0.45
N ASP A 18 4.02 4.76 0.68
CA ASP A 18 3.76 6.18 0.94
C ASP A 18 4.54 7.07 -0.04
N VAL A 19 5.83 6.75 -0.24
CA VAL A 19 6.69 7.46 -1.19
C VAL A 19 6.19 7.29 -2.63
N SER A 20 5.67 6.11 -2.99
CA SER A 20 5.08 5.85 -4.31
C SER A 20 3.85 6.73 -4.56
N ILE A 21 2.96 6.84 -3.58
CA ILE A 21 1.77 7.69 -3.65
C ILE A 21 2.17 9.17 -3.79
N ALA A 22 3.10 9.63 -2.96
CA ALA A 22 3.59 10.99 -3.00
C ALA A 22 4.31 11.31 -4.32
N ALA A 23 5.11 10.38 -4.85
CA ALA A 23 5.78 10.54 -6.13
C ALA A 23 4.79 10.58 -7.31
N ASP A 24 3.77 9.74 -7.31
CA ASP A 24 2.72 9.77 -8.33
C ASP A 24 1.91 11.08 -8.28
N PHE A 25 1.67 11.62 -7.11
CA PHE A 25 1.08 12.95 -6.94
C PHE A 25 2.02 14.05 -7.48
N ALA A 26 3.29 14.03 -7.09
CA ALA A 26 4.29 15.02 -7.48
C ALA A 26 4.51 15.08 -9.00
N ARG A 27 4.46 13.93 -9.67
CA ARG A 27 4.57 13.84 -11.15
C ARG A 27 3.40 14.46 -11.92
N GLN A 28 2.27 14.73 -11.24
CA GLN A 28 1.15 15.47 -11.83
C GLN A 28 1.34 17.00 -11.73
N LEU A 29 2.35 17.45 -11.01
CA LEU A 29 2.65 18.87 -10.84
C LEU A 29 3.45 19.39 -12.04
N ALA A 30 2.98 20.47 -12.65
CA ALA A 30 3.65 21.10 -13.79
C ALA A 30 4.97 21.74 -13.34
N PRO A 31 6.12 21.40 -13.96
CA PRO A 31 7.45 21.84 -13.49
C PRO A 31 7.69 23.33 -13.67
N ASP A 32 6.92 24.01 -14.50
CA ASP A 32 6.95 25.47 -14.68
C ASP A 32 6.19 26.22 -13.56
N ARG A 33 5.39 25.51 -12.77
CA ARG A 33 4.60 26.04 -11.65
C ARG A 33 5.08 25.56 -10.29
N PHE A 34 5.69 24.37 -10.24
CA PHE A 34 6.07 23.71 -9.00
C PHE A 34 7.50 23.18 -9.04
N ALA A 35 8.30 23.53 -8.02
CA ALA A 35 9.56 22.88 -7.73
C ALA A 35 9.30 21.80 -6.66
N VAL A 36 9.75 20.58 -6.91
CA VAL A 36 9.49 19.43 -6.04
C VAL A 36 10.77 18.79 -5.58
N GLY A 37 10.87 18.51 -4.29
CA GLY A 37 11.95 17.72 -3.70
C GLY A 37 11.42 16.70 -2.72
N PHE A 38 12.18 15.63 -2.51
CA PHE A 38 11.86 14.55 -1.57
C PHE A 38 12.96 14.35 -0.55
N VAL A 39 12.61 14.39 0.73
CA VAL A 39 13.46 13.94 1.83
C VAL A 39 13.15 12.50 2.12
N THR A 40 14.14 11.63 2.04
CA THR A 40 13.94 10.18 2.16
C THR A 40 15.09 9.52 2.93
N PRO A 41 14.90 8.30 3.46
CA PRO A 41 16.04 7.47 3.83
C PRO A 41 16.95 7.21 2.61
N ALA A 42 18.26 7.11 2.82
CA ALA A 42 19.22 6.85 1.75
C ALA A 42 18.84 5.61 0.88
N ALA A 43 18.31 4.58 1.51
CA ALA A 43 17.86 3.37 0.80
C ALA A 43 16.65 3.58 -0.13
N THR A 44 15.88 4.66 0.05
CA THR A 44 14.68 4.98 -0.73
C THR A 44 14.96 6.03 -1.81
N ALA A 45 16.02 6.83 -1.65
CA ALA A 45 16.39 7.88 -2.61
C ALA A 45 16.51 7.38 -4.06
N PRO A 46 17.13 6.22 -4.37
CA PRO A 46 17.20 5.69 -5.73
C PRO A 46 15.82 5.41 -6.35
N TYR A 47 14.83 5.03 -5.53
CA TYR A 47 13.46 4.84 -5.99
C TYR A 47 12.85 6.17 -6.49
N VAL A 48 12.97 7.24 -5.71
CA VAL A 48 12.47 8.57 -6.06
C VAL A 48 13.19 9.10 -7.33
N GLN A 49 14.51 9.00 -7.37
CA GLN A 49 15.31 9.41 -8.51
C GLN A 49 14.93 8.66 -9.80
N ALA A 50 14.63 7.37 -9.70
CA ALA A 50 14.15 6.57 -10.83
C ALA A 50 12.77 7.01 -11.36
N THR A 51 12.02 7.82 -10.61
CA THR A 51 10.77 8.47 -11.07
C THR A 51 11.00 9.84 -11.71
N GLY A 52 12.25 10.30 -11.80
CA GLY A 52 12.62 11.62 -12.35
C GLY A 52 12.51 12.78 -11.35
N LEU A 53 12.33 12.49 -10.06
CA LEU A 53 12.19 13.51 -9.01
C LEU A 53 13.49 13.69 -8.21
N ALA A 54 13.72 14.90 -7.70
CA ALA A 54 14.86 15.19 -6.84
C ALA A 54 14.69 14.51 -5.47
N ALA A 55 15.75 13.86 -4.98
CA ALA A 55 15.78 13.23 -3.67
C ALA A 55 16.96 13.73 -2.83
N TYR A 56 16.67 14.07 -1.58
CA TYR A 56 17.60 14.53 -0.57
C TYR A 56 17.69 13.47 0.53
N PRO A 57 18.66 12.57 0.48
CA PRO A 57 18.73 11.46 1.43
C PRO A 57 19.16 11.94 2.82
N LEU A 58 18.50 11.43 3.87
CA LEU A 58 19.02 11.45 5.23
C LEU A 58 19.85 10.17 5.44
N GLU A 59 21.11 10.33 5.74
CA GLU A 59 22.09 9.22 5.75
C GLU A 59 22.48 8.76 7.14
N SER A 60 22.32 9.63 8.16
CA SER A 60 22.72 9.36 9.51
C SER A 60 21.71 8.46 10.26
N ARG A 61 22.24 7.75 11.26
CA ARG A 61 21.40 7.10 12.28
C ARG A 61 21.21 8.00 13.51
N ASP A 62 21.92 9.12 13.57
CA ASP A 62 21.78 10.12 14.61
C ASP A 62 20.67 11.11 14.22
N PRO A 63 19.56 11.15 14.99
CA PRO A 63 18.45 12.05 14.72
C PRO A 63 18.82 13.54 14.77
N ALA A 64 19.78 13.93 15.62
CA ALA A 64 20.23 15.31 15.70
C ALA A 64 20.94 15.74 14.44
N HIS A 65 21.83 14.89 13.91
CA HIS A 65 22.53 15.16 12.65
C HIS A 65 21.56 15.23 11.45
N ASN A 66 20.56 14.36 11.41
CA ASN A 66 19.51 14.41 10.37
C ASN A 66 18.67 15.68 10.47
N LEU A 67 18.34 16.12 11.68
CA LEU A 67 17.61 17.37 11.88
C LEU A 67 18.42 18.59 11.39
N GLU A 68 19.71 18.66 11.70
CA GLU A 68 20.59 19.71 11.19
C GLU A 68 20.70 19.69 9.64
N ALA A 69 20.76 18.50 9.06
CA ALA A 69 20.77 18.35 7.61
C ALA A 69 19.46 18.84 7.00
N PHE A 70 18.34 18.55 7.65
CA PHE A 70 17.03 19.02 7.23
C PHE A 70 16.88 20.55 7.39
N ASP A 71 17.38 21.14 8.49
CA ASP A 71 17.40 22.59 8.69
C ASP A 71 18.12 23.30 7.51
N ARG A 72 19.31 22.80 7.15
CA ARG A 72 20.06 23.34 6.00
C ARG A 72 19.28 23.23 4.69
N LEU A 73 18.67 22.06 4.47
CA LEU A 73 17.85 21.84 3.27
C LEU A 73 16.65 22.78 3.21
N VAL A 74 15.95 23.00 4.32
CA VAL A 74 14.82 23.95 4.39
C VAL A 74 15.28 25.37 4.09
N ALA A 75 16.44 25.79 4.63
CA ALA A 75 17.01 27.11 4.37
C ALA A 75 17.38 27.30 2.89
N ASP A 76 17.92 26.27 2.24
CA ASP A 76 18.35 26.31 0.84
C ASP A 76 17.17 26.16 -0.14
N PHE A 77 16.32 25.18 0.08
CA PHE A 77 15.19 24.86 -0.79
C PHE A 77 14.06 25.88 -0.64
N ARG A 78 13.87 26.47 0.54
CA ARG A 78 12.81 27.43 0.91
C ARG A 78 11.42 26.94 0.50
N PRO A 79 10.94 25.84 1.07
CA PRO A 79 9.65 25.28 0.70
C PRO A 79 8.49 26.19 1.14
N ASP A 80 7.49 26.32 0.27
CA ASP A 80 6.21 26.97 0.60
C ASP A 80 5.26 25.98 1.29
N LEU A 81 5.52 24.67 1.11
CA LEU A 81 4.72 23.61 1.69
C LEU A 81 5.60 22.38 2.03
N LEU A 82 5.52 21.93 3.27
CA LEU A 82 6.04 20.63 3.69
C LEU A 82 4.92 19.59 3.57
N VAL A 83 5.18 18.47 2.91
CA VAL A 83 4.17 17.44 2.65
C VAL A 83 4.63 16.10 3.22
N ALA A 84 4.04 15.66 4.32
CA ALA A 84 4.26 14.30 4.79
C ALA A 84 3.63 13.28 3.83
N ALA A 85 4.42 12.34 3.33
CA ALA A 85 3.91 11.24 2.52
C ALA A 85 2.91 10.36 3.30
N ASP A 86 3.10 10.30 4.61
CA ASP A 86 2.16 9.76 5.58
C ASP A 86 2.54 10.28 6.97
N ALA A 87 1.60 10.91 7.68
CA ALA A 87 1.86 11.54 8.98
C ALA A 87 2.30 10.52 10.05
N PHE A 88 1.70 9.32 10.04
CA PHE A 88 2.02 8.27 11.01
C PHE A 88 3.39 7.66 10.75
N THR A 89 3.70 7.41 9.50
CA THR A 89 5.03 6.92 9.08
C THR A 89 6.12 7.94 9.39
N LEU A 90 5.85 9.22 9.21
CA LEU A 90 6.75 10.30 9.60
C LEU A 90 7.03 10.28 11.11
N ASP A 91 5.99 10.29 11.94
CA ASP A 91 6.12 10.24 13.40
C ASP A 91 6.80 8.97 13.90
N TYR A 92 6.45 7.81 13.32
CA TYR A 92 7.12 6.55 13.60
C TYR A 92 8.61 6.58 13.28
N SER A 93 9.01 7.35 12.29
CA SER A 93 10.40 7.51 11.87
C SER A 93 11.18 8.51 12.70
N ALA A 94 10.54 9.25 13.62
CA ALA A 94 11.18 10.32 14.40
C ALA A 94 12.37 9.84 15.23
N ALA A 95 12.34 8.61 15.72
CA ALA A 95 13.42 8.03 16.52
C ALA A 95 14.78 7.99 15.80
N TRP A 96 14.78 7.86 14.46
CA TRP A 96 16.01 7.84 13.67
C TRP A 96 16.20 9.12 12.84
N SER A 97 15.10 9.73 12.39
CA SER A 97 15.15 10.90 11.50
C SER A 97 15.28 12.22 12.26
N GLY A 98 14.84 12.27 13.51
CA GLY A 98 14.71 13.49 14.28
C GLY A 98 13.48 14.33 13.89
N LEU A 99 12.65 13.89 12.93
CA LEU A 99 11.53 14.63 12.38
C LEU A 99 10.20 14.01 12.80
N SER A 100 9.30 14.82 13.36
CA SER A 100 7.92 14.46 13.69
C SER A 100 6.95 15.54 13.23
N MET A 101 5.67 15.22 13.11
CA MET A 101 4.64 16.20 12.75
C MET A 101 4.61 17.39 13.73
N SER A 102 4.70 17.12 15.02
CA SER A 102 4.73 18.15 16.05
C SER A 102 5.97 19.04 15.97
N LEU A 103 7.16 18.45 15.72
CA LEU A 103 8.39 19.21 15.55
C LEU A 103 8.30 20.13 14.33
N LEU A 104 7.85 19.58 13.19
CA LEU A 104 7.71 20.38 11.97
C LEU A 104 6.79 21.58 12.20
N ARG A 105 5.66 21.36 12.86
CA ARG A 105 4.68 22.43 13.17
C ARG A 105 5.23 23.50 14.09
N GLN A 106 6.08 23.13 15.06
CA GLN A 106 6.64 24.06 16.06
C GLN A 106 7.87 24.81 15.53
N ARG A 107 8.68 24.14 14.69
CA ARG A 107 10.00 24.68 14.29
C ARG A 107 9.94 25.56 13.06
N TYR A 108 9.03 25.29 12.14
CA TYR A 108 9.01 25.99 10.84
C TYR A 108 7.68 26.74 10.66
N ASP A 109 7.80 28.00 10.27
CA ASP A 109 6.65 28.82 9.84
C ASP A 109 6.35 28.56 8.36
N ILE A 110 6.04 27.29 8.06
CA ILE A 110 5.77 26.78 6.71
C ILE A 110 4.48 25.97 6.79
N ALA A 111 3.62 26.10 5.78
CA ALA A 111 2.40 25.33 5.69
C ALA A 111 2.73 23.82 5.69
N LEU A 112 1.94 23.03 6.43
CA LEU A 112 2.13 21.60 6.60
C LEU A 112 0.96 20.83 6.01
N ALA A 113 1.26 19.87 5.15
CA ALA A 113 0.29 18.95 4.57
C ALA A 113 0.64 17.48 4.88
N SER A 114 -0.35 16.63 4.80
CA SER A 114 -0.15 15.18 4.78
C SER A 114 -1.15 14.50 3.86
N PHE A 115 -0.75 13.37 3.29
CA PHE A 115 -1.71 12.46 2.71
C PHE A 115 -2.55 11.83 3.81
N ASP A 116 -3.87 11.82 3.58
CA ASP A 116 -4.85 11.04 4.33
C ASP A 116 -5.29 9.89 3.42
N GLN A 117 -4.56 8.78 3.48
CA GLN A 117 -4.75 7.66 2.57
C GLN A 117 -6.01 6.84 2.85
N TYR A 118 -6.56 6.95 4.06
CA TYR A 118 -7.58 6.04 4.57
C TYR A 118 -8.82 6.72 5.12
N ASP A 119 -8.94 8.04 4.95
CA ASP A 119 -9.98 8.81 5.64
C ASP A 119 -9.98 8.51 7.15
N TYR A 120 -8.85 8.76 7.78
CA TYR A 120 -8.62 8.45 9.19
C TYR A 120 -9.71 8.97 10.15
N PRO A 121 -10.33 10.14 9.92
CA PRO A 121 -11.46 10.57 10.75
C PRO A 121 -12.68 9.67 10.67
N ALA A 122 -12.95 9.07 9.52
CA ALA A 122 -14.08 8.16 9.31
C ALA A 122 -13.74 6.73 9.71
N ALA A 123 -12.48 6.35 9.58
CA ALA A 123 -11.98 5.02 9.90
C ALA A 123 -11.62 4.89 11.36
N ASP A 124 -12.49 4.85 12.30
CA ASP A 124 -12.24 4.75 13.76
C ASP A 124 -10.95 3.99 14.14
N TYR A 125 -9.80 4.64 13.90
CA TYR A 125 -8.47 4.08 13.96
C TYR A 125 -7.99 3.99 15.41
N LEU A 126 -8.34 2.89 16.08
CA LEU A 126 -8.10 2.70 17.51
C LEU A 126 -7.02 1.65 17.81
N VAL A 127 -6.34 1.09 16.81
CA VAL A 127 -5.49 -0.09 17.04
C VAL A 127 -4.02 0.27 16.93
N ASP A 128 -3.28 0.01 18.01
CA ASP A 128 -1.83 -0.09 17.93
C ASP A 128 -1.43 -1.35 17.14
N PHE A 129 -0.90 -1.11 15.95
CA PHE A 129 -0.41 -2.19 15.09
C PHE A 129 0.85 -2.86 15.62
N TYR A 130 1.54 -2.22 16.53
CA TYR A 130 2.90 -2.59 16.91
C TYR A 130 2.98 -3.34 18.24
N GLY A 131 1.93 -3.38 19.03
CA GLY A 131 1.98 -3.97 20.37
C GLY A 131 0.81 -4.87 20.73
N GLY A 132 -0.21 -4.98 19.90
CA GLY A 132 -1.44 -5.70 20.27
C GLY A 132 -2.28 -4.98 21.32
N HIS A 133 -1.92 -3.75 21.66
CA HIS A 133 -2.66 -2.91 22.58
C HIS A 133 -3.57 -1.97 21.79
N ARG A 134 -4.78 -1.75 22.29
CA ARG A 134 -5.65 -0.70 21.77
C ARG A 134 -5.14 0.65 22.25
N THR A 135 -4.29 1.29 21.49
CA THR A 135 -3.89 2.68 21.70
C THR A 135 -4.61 3.57 20.70
N ARG A 136 -5.09 4.68 21.20
CA ARG A 136 -5.66 5.71 20.34
C ARG A 136 -4.51 6.39 19.62
N PHE A 137 -4.53 6.39 18.29
CA PHE A 137 -3.54 7.13 17.52
C PHE A 137 -3.66 8.62 17.80
N PRO A 138 -2.52 9.33 17.89
CA PRO A 138 -2.56 10.80 17.98
C PRO A 138 -3.22 11.35 16.71
N ARG A 139 -3.95 12.42 16.86
CA ARG A 139 -4.65 13.13 15.77
C ARG A 139 -3.64 13.95 14.95
N LEU A 140 -2.68 13.27 14.30
CA LEU A 140 -1.57 13.90 13.59
C LEU A 140 -2.03 14.76 12.41
N LEU A 141 -3.15 14.40 11.78
CA LEU A 141 -3.71 15.16 10.66
C LEU A 141 -4.31 16.51 11.11
N ASP A 142 -4.65 16.67 12.39
CA ASP A 142 -5.10 17.96 12.93
C ASP A 142 -3.97 19.01 12.99
N LEU A 143 -2.71 18.57 12.86
CA LEU A 143 -1.55 19.46 12.79
C LEU A 143 -1.35 20.03 11.37
N CYS A 144 -2.04 19.50 10.37
CA CYS A 144 -1.92 19.90 8.99
C CYS A 144 -2.80 21.10 8.65
N ASP A 145 -2.27 22.02 7.84
CA ASP A 145 -3.05 23.06 7.18
C ASP A 145 -3.82 22.51 5.97
N LEU A 146 -3.33 21.38 5.41
CA LEU A 146 -3.92 20.73 4.25
C LEU A 146 -3.83 19.21 4.37
N GLN A 147 -4.95 18.53 4.14
CA GLN A 147 -5.00 17.07 3.98
C GLN A 147 -5.21 16.71 2.51
N ILE A 148 -4.45 15.75 2.02
CA ILE A 148 -4.51 15.31 0.63
C ILE A 148 -5.14 13.92 0.59
N ARG A 149 -6.34 13.82 0.07
CA ARG A 149 -7.02 12.55 -0.17
C ARG A 149 -6.90 12.17 -1.64
N ASN A 150 -6.18 11.11 -1.90
CA ASN A 150 -6.07 10.55 -3.24
C ASN A 150 -6.85 9.23 -3.30
N SER A 151 -8.02 9.28 -3.91
CA SER A 151 -8.83 8.09 -4.18
C SER A 151 -7.95 6.99 -4.86
N PRO A 152 -8.20 5.66 -4.68
CA PRO A 152 -9.56 5.14 -4.51
C PRO A 152 -9.98 4.73 -3.08
N LEU A 153 -9.07 4.70 -2.13
CA LEU A 153 -9.43 4.25 -0.76
C LEU A 153 -10.29 5.26 -0.02
N ASN A 154 -10.04 6.55 -0.21
CA ASN A 154 -10.86 7.57 0.40
C ASN A 154 -12.20 7.76 -0.34
N ARG A 155 -13.21 8.17 0.40
CA ARG A 155 -14.42 8.74 -0.19
C ARG A 155 -14.14 10.19 -0.59
N PRO A 156 -14.39 10.58 -1.84
CA PRO A 156 -14.34 11.98 -2.20
C PRO A 156 -15.46 12.72 -1.46
N ALA A 157 -15.08 13.57 -0.49
CA ALA A 157 -15.97 14.51 0.18
C ALA A 157 -15.63 15.93 -0.31
N PRO A 158 -16.25 16.43 -1.38
CA PRO A 158 -15.96 17.76 -1.87
C PRO A 158 -16.42 18.83 -0.87
N GLY A 159 -15.57 19.84 -0.68
CA GLY A 159 -15.90 21.04 0.11
C GLY A 159 -15.55 20.97 1.59
N GLU A 160 -14.86 19.95 2.05
CA GLU A 160 -14.34 19.92 3.42
C GLU A 160 -13.18 20.92 3.54
N PRO A 161 -13.24 21.92 4.48
CA PRO A 161 -12.16 22.90 4.63
C PRO A 161 -10.81 22.23 4.96
N GLY A 162 -9.73 22.67 4.33
CA GLY A 162 -8.40 22.10 4.54
C GLY A 162 -8.20 20.70 3.94
N VAL A 163 -9.14 20.20 3.13
CA VAL A 163 -9.03 18.92 2.44
C VAL A 163 -9.07 19.12 0.94
N ILE A 164 -8.12 18.55 0.23
CA ILE A 164 -8.17 18.41 -1.23
C ILE A 164 -8.33 16.94 -1.62
N VAL A 165 -9.16 16.71 -2.62
CA VAL A 165 -9.35 15.39 -3.20
C VAL A 165 -8.75 15.39 -4.61
N THR A 166 -7.87 14.44 -4.87
CA THR A 166 -7.20 14.33 -6.17
C THR A 166 -7.33 12.93 -6.72
N ARG A 167 -7.12 12.79 -8.02
CA ARG A 167 -7.01 11.49 -8.64
C ARG A 167 -5.68 10.83 -8.28
N MET A 168 -5.73 9.54 -8.00
CA MET A 168 -4.53 8.72 -7.95
C MET A 168 -4.14 8.33 -9.38
N VAL A 169 -2.90 8.55 -9.74
CA VAL A 169 -2.32 8.13 -11.02
C VAL A 169 -1.22 7.14 -10.71
N CYS A 170 -1.33 5.93 -11.19
CA CYS A 170 -0.32 4.90 -10.99
C CYS A 170 0.42 4.64 -12.31
N GLY A 171 1.73 4.84 -12.28
CA GLY A 171 2.69 4.28 -13.22
C GLY A 171 2.39 4.45 -14.70
N GLY A 172 2.46 5.67 -15.23
CA GLY A 172 2.37 5.91 -16.68
C GLY A 172 1.03 5.47 -17.25
N SER A 173 0.02 6.21 -16.90
CA SER A 173 -1.38 6.02 -17.22
C SER A 173 -1.65 5.85 -18.72
N SER A 174 -1.70 4.63 -19.16
CA SER A 174 -2.60 4.28 -20.25
C SER A 174 -3.48 3.16 -19.72
N PRO A 175 -4.77 3.41 -19.48
CA PRO A 175 -5.72 2.36 -19.18
C PRO A 175 -6.02 1.63 -20.49
N LEU A 176 -5.06 0.90 -20.98
CA LEU A 176 -5.37 -0.07 -22.00
C LEU A 176 -5.84 -1.32 -21.27
N PRO A 177 -7.11 -1.72 -21.47
CA PRO A 177 -7.47 -3.09 -21.26
C PRO A 177 -6.58 -3.87 -22.23
N VAL A 178 -5.44 -4.34 -21.72
CA VAL A 178 -4.63 -5.29 -22.48
C VAL A 178 -5.56 -6.49 -22.66
N SER A 179 -6.06 -6.68 -23.89
CA SER A 179 -6.72 -7.93 -24.26
C SER A 179 -5.70 -9.03 -24.02
N ARG A 180 -5.78 -9.62 -22.82
CA ARG A 180 -4.78 -10.58 -22.34
C ARG A 180 -5.05 -11.89 -23.06
N ARG A 181 -4.19 -12.19 -24.02
CA ARG A 181 -4.22 -13.47 -24.69
C ARG A 181 -3.97 -14.55 -23.65
N ARG A 182 -4.88 -15.54 -23.57
CA ARG A 182 -4.72 -16.68 -22.67
C ARG A 182 -3.35 -17.30 -22.89
N GLN A 183 -2.54 -17.34 -21.81
CA GLN A 183 -1.22 -17.96 -21.85
C GLN A 183 -1.32 -19.40 -21.35
N ASP A 184 -0.58 -20.32 -21.96
CA ASP A 184 -0.49 -21.70 -21.48
C ASP A 184 0.07 -21.79 -20.07
N ARG A 185 0.86 -20.78 -19.67
CA ARG A 185 1.42 -20.64 -18.34
C ARG A 185 1.08 -19.25 -17.80
N PRO A 186 -0.07 -19.09 -17.10
CA PRO A 186 -0.45 -17.81 -16.52
C PRO A 186 0.56 -17.30 -15.51
N THR A 187 0.73 -15.98 -15.46
CA THR A 187 1.61 -15.29 -14.53
C THR A 187 0.82 -14.78 -13.34
N VAL A 188 1.16 -15.26 -12.15
CA VAL A 188 0.66 -14.76 -10.87
C VAL A 188 1.70 -13.82 -10.27
N PHE A 189 1.31 -12.59 -9.99
CA PHE A 189 2.16 -11.60 -9.35
C PHE A 189 1.84 -11.52 -7.87
N LEU A 190 2.85 -11.66 -7.02
CA LEU A 190 2.74 -11.61 -5.57
C LEU A 190 3.61 -10.48 -5.03
N THR A 191 3.10 -9.74 -4.06
CA THR A 191 3.91 -8.76 -3.33
C THR A 191 3.73 -8.88 -1.84
N ASN A 192 4.82 -8.64 -1.11
CA ASN A 192 4.84 -8.47 0.33
C ASN A 192 5.67 -7.23 0.66
N SER A 193 5.26 -6.47 1.64
CA SER A 193 6.04 -5.35 2.14
C SER A 193 6.85 -5.71 3.38
N ARG A 194 7.92 -4.98 3.63
CA ARG A 194 8.81 -5.24 4.77
C ARG A 194 8.09 -5.01 6.11
N TRP A 195 7.20 -4.05 6.18
CA TRP A 195 6.48 -3.75 7.42
C TRP A 195 5.50 -4.87 7.84
N GLU A 196 5.03 -5.69 6.90
CA GLU A 196 4.25 -6.89 7.22
C GLU A 196 5.04 -7.87 8.10
N TYR A 197 6.36 -7.86 8.00
CA TYR A 197 7.27 -8.73 8.78
C TYR A 197 7.74 -8.08 10.08
N VAL A 198 7.83 -6.76 10.15
CA VAL A 198 8.36 -6.06 11.34
C VAL A 198 7.43 -6.20 12.54
N ASN A 199 6.14 -6.16 12.34
CA ASN A 199 5.15 -6.34 13.40
C ASN A 199 5.16 -7.74 14.03
N VAL A 200 5.71 -8.67 13.33
CA VAL A 200 5.73 -10.09 13.65
C VAL A 200 6.76 -10.42 14.73
N VAL A 201 7.86 -9.65 14.79
CA VAL A 201 8.99 -9.93 15.68
C VAL A 201 8.62 -9.81 17.17
N ARG A 202 7.53 -9.12 17.48
CA ARG A 202 7.09 -8.86 18.87
C ARG A 202 6.20 -9.95 19.46
N SER A 203 5.70 -10.89 18.64
CA SER A 203 4.88 -12.01 19.11
C SER A 203 5.31 -13.32 18.44
N PRO A 204 5.71 -14.36 19.20
CA PRO A 204 6.08 -15.65 18.65
C PRO A 204 4.98 -16.27 17.76
N ALA A 205 3.73 -16.12 18.16
CA ALA A 205 2.59 -16.62 17.40
C ALA A 205 2.41 -15.91 16.07
N MET A 206 2.60 -14.58 16.04
CA MET A 206 2.60 -13.80 14.78
C MET A 206 3.74 -14.23 13.87
N THR A 207 4.93 -14.45 14.44
CA THR A 207 6.09 -14.93 13.67
C THR A 207 5.77 -16.24 12.98
N GLN A 208 5.12 -17.17 13.65
CA GLN A 208 4.75 -18.45 13.06
C GLN A 208 3.67 -18.30 11.98
N LEU A 209 2.64 -17.47 12.22
CA LEU A 209 1.62 -17.18 11.22
C LEU A 209 2.26 -16.61 9.95
N MET A 210 3.11 -15.62 10.07
CA MET A 210 3.75 -14.98 8.92
C MET A 210 4.69 -15.93 8.16
N ARG A 211 5.35 -16.85 8.85
CA ARG A 211 6.11 -17.92 8.20
C ARG A 211 5.20 -18.93 7.49
N ALA A 212 3.99 -19.12 8.00
CA ALA A 212 3.01 -20.04 7.42
C ALA A 212 2.32 -19.49 6.18
N ILE A 213 2.04 -18.19 6.12
CA ILE A 213 1.31 -17.55 5.02
C ILE A 213 1.92 -17.81 3.64
N PRO A 214 3.22 -17.62 3.38
CA PRO A 214 3.82 -17.95 2.09
C PRO A 214 3.58 -19.40 1.68
N ARG A 215 3.64 -20.33 2.63
CA ARG A 215 3.39 -21.76 2.37
C ARG A 215 1.91 -22.03 2.09
N ILE A 216 0.99 -21.33 2.76
CA ILE A 216 -0.45 -21.43 2.48
C ILE A 216 -0.75 -20.94 1.07
N ILE A 217 -0.21 -19.78 0.68
CA ILE A 217 -0.37 -19.24 -0.68
C ILE A 217 0.19 -20.21 -1.72
N HIS A 218 1.41 -20.72 -1.49
CA HIS A 218 2.01 -21.74 -2.36
C HIS A 218 1.10 -22.97 -2.48
N ASN A 219 0.54 -23.48 -1.38
CA ASN A 219 -0.33 -24.65 -1.41
C ASN A 219 -1.64 -24.41 -2.17
N HIS A 220 -2.18 -23.18 -2.13
CA HIS A 220 -3.33 -22.81 -2.96
C HIS A 220 -2.95 -22.81 -4.43
N LEU A 221 -1.82 -22.21 -4.79
CA LEU A 221 -1.34 -22.17 -6.17
C LEU A 221 -1.02 -23.57 -6.70
N ALA A 222 -0.36 -24.42 -5.91
CA ALA A 222 -0.06 -25.80 -6.27
C ALA A 222 -1.33 -26.64 -6.47
N ALA A 223 -2.39 -26.37 -5.69
CA ALA A 223 -3.65 -27.07 -5.79
C ALA A 223 -4.46 -26.76 -7.06
N LEU A 224 -4.13 -25.69 -7.79
CA LEU A 224 -4.68 -25.44 -9.13
C LEU A 224 -4.23 -26.49 -10.16
N ASN A 225 -3.20 -27.27 -9.84
CA ASN A 225 -2.70 -28.40 -10.61
C ASN A 225 -2.41 -28.10 -12.10
N ARG A 226 -1.90 -26.91 -12.38
CA ARG A 226 -1.55 -26.42 -13.74
C ARG A 226 -0.20 -25.72 -13.75
N PRO A 227 0.46 -25.60 -14.92
CA PRO A 227 1.66 -24.76 -15.02
C PRO A 227 1.36 -23.31 -14.69
N LEU A 228 2.14 -22.71 -13.78
CA LEU A 228 2.06 -21.31 -13.38
C LEU A 228 3.45 -20.69 -13.39
N ARG A 229 3.53 -19.41 -13.71
CA ARG A 229 4.67 -18.57 -13.36
C ARG A 229 4.28 -17.71 -12.17
N VAL A 230 5.07 -17.76 -11.12
CA VAL A 230 4.88 -16.91 -9.94
C VAL A 230 6.02 -15.90 -9.88
N VAL A 231 5.71 -14.64 -10.04
CA VAL A 231 6.63 -13.51 -9.84
C VAL A 231 6.38 -12.94 -8.46
N HIS A 232 7.33 -13.14 -7.55
CA HIS A 232 7.25 -12.69 -6.18
C HIS A 232 8.23 -11.54 -5.93
N VAL A 233 7.72 -10.38 -5.53
CA VAL A 233 8.51 -9.21 -5.16
C VAL A 233 8.30 -8.89 -3.69
N GLY A 234 9.37 -8.90 -2.90
CA GLY A 234 9.24 -8.66 -1.46
C GLY A 234 10.54 -8.94 -0.68
N PRO A 235 10.55 -8.70 0.64
CA PRO A 235 11.77 -8.75 1.45
C PRO A 235 12.32 -10.16 1.67
N ALA A 236 11.49 -11.20 1.51
CA ALA A 236 11.90 -12.57 1.78
C ALA A 236 11.42 -13.53 0.70
N ARG A 237 12.33 -14.34 0.17
CA ARG A 237 12.00 -15.44 -0.76
C ARG A 237 11.31 -16.59 -0.02
N TRP A 238 10.65 -17.45 -0.76
CA TRP A 238 10.18 -18.72 -0.21
C TRP A 238 11.35 -19.66 0.08
N GLU A 239 11.45 -20.13 1.32
CA GLU A 239 12.52 -21.01 1.82
C GLU A 239 12.08 -22.46 1.92
N PHE A 240 11.15 -22.88 1.06
CA PHE A 240 10.62 -24.24 1.01
C PHE A 240 10.58 -24.74 -0.44
N PRO A 241 10.53 -26.07 -0.66
CA PRO A 241 10.44 -26.65 -1.99
C PRO A 241 9.18 -26.19 -2.71
N VAL A 242 9.36 -25.66 -3.92
CA VAL A 242 8.26 -25.19 -4.77
C VAL A 242 7.75 -26.35 -5.62
N ALA A 243 6.43 -26.44 -5.79
CA ALA A 243 5.79 -27.48 -6.58
C ALA A 243 6.32 -27.48 -8.04
N PRO A 244 6.53 -28.64 -8.67
CA PRO A 244 7.20 -28.75 -9.99
C PRO A 244 6.51 -27.99 -11.13
N ARG A 245 5.19 -27.73 -11.00
CA ARG A 245 4.42 -26.98 -12.00
C ARG A 245 4.49 -25.47 -11.82
N ILE A 246 5.19 -24.97 -10.79
CA ILE A 246 5.32 -23.54 -10.49
C ILE A 246 6.74 -23.08 -10.87
N ASP A 247 6.84 -22.25 -11.91
CA ASP A 247 8.05 -21.48 -12.25
C ASP A 247 8.11 -20.28 -11.29
N TYR A 248 8.79 -20.44 -10.15
CA TYR A 248 8.91 -19.41 -9.12
C TYR A 248 10.09 -18.49 -9.38
N ARG A 249 9.80 -17.21 -9.53
CA ARG A 249 10.78 -16.15 -9.75
C ARG A 249 10.68 -15.11 -8.65
N TYR A 250 11.78 -14.87 -7.97
CA TYR A 250 11.85 -13.95 -6.86
C TYR A 250 12.77 -12.77 -7.18
N ALA A 251 12.33 -11.57 -6.77
CA ALA A 251 13.13 -10.38 -6.74
C ALA A 251 12.89 -9.63 -5.41
N PRO A 252 13.95 -9.23 -4.68
CA PRO A 252 13.79 -8.48 -3.44
C PRO A 252 13.24 -7.07 -3.69
N ARG A 253 13.51 -6.52 -4.88
CA ARG A 253 13.05 -5.22 -5.36
C ARG A 253 13.14 -5.20 -6.89
N LEU A 254 12.30 -4.40 -7.52
CA LEU A 254 12.36 -4.07 -8.93
C LEU A 254 12.43 -2.55 -9.10
N ALA A 255 13.01 -2.09 -10.19
CA ALA A 255 12.89 -0.69 -10.59
C ALA A 255 11.42 -0.34 -10.85
N PRO A 256 10.96 0.91 -10.57
CA PRO A 256 9.55 1.28 -10.68
C PRO A 256 8.92 0.93 -12.04
N ALA A 257 9.58 1.24 -13.14
CA ALA A 257 9.08 0.94 -14.48
C ALA A 257 8.95 -0.57 -14.74
N GLU A 258 9.93 -1.36 -14.31
CA GLU A 258 9.91 -2.81 -14.44
C GLU A 258 8.80 -3.42 -13.55
N PHE A 259 8.66 -2.91 -12.32
CA PHE A 259 7.60 -3.34 -11.41
C PHE A 259 6.22 -3.15 -12.04
N HIS A 260 5.94 -1.96 -12.54
CA HIS A 260 4.67 -1.64 -13.18
C HIS A 260 4.43 -2.47 -14.45
N ALA A 261 5.45 -2.66 -15.29
CA ALA A 261 5.33 -3.47 -16.49
C ALA A 261 5.02 -4.95 -16.15
N ARG A 262 5.69 -5.51 -15.15
CA ARG A 262 5.44 -6.89 -14.71
C ARG A 262 4.08 -7.04 -14.04
N LEU A 263 3.66 -6.08 -13.21
CA LEU A 263 2.34 -6.06 -12.60
C LEU A 263 1.25 -5.98 -13.68
N ALA A 264 1.36 -5.00 -14.60
CA ALA A 264 0.40 -4.84 -15.69
C ALA A 264 0.35 -6.05 -16.63
N GLY A 265 1.43 -6.79 -16.78
CA GLY A 265 1.51 -8.03 -17.57
C GLY A 265 1.03 -9.29 -16.84
N ALA A 266 0.70 -9.23 -15.55
CA ALA A 266 0.27 -10.40 -14.79
C ALA A 266 -1.17 -10.83 -15.13
N ASP A 267 -1.45 -12.13 -15.15
CA ASP A 267 -2.79 -12.67 -15.36
C ASP A 267 -3.61 -12.65 -14.07
N LEU A 268 -2.92 -12.64 -12.92
CA LEU A 268 -3.53 -12.57 -11.58
C LEU A 268 -2.56 -11.85 -10.64
N PHE A 269 -3.07 -10.87 -9.90
CA PHE A 269 -2.40 -10.30 -8.74
C PHE A 269 -2.97 -10.87 -7.46
N VAL A 270 -2.11 -11.28 -6.50
CA VAL A 270 -2.54 -11.80 -5.20
C VAL A 270 -1.81 -11.07 -4.09
N THR A 271 -2.56 -10.63 -3.09
CA THR A 271 -2.02 -9.95 -1.91
C THR A 271 -2.82 -10.30 -0.65
N GLY A 272 -2.19 -10.27 0.51
CA GLY A 272 -2.86 -10.36 1.81
C GLY A 272 -3.17 -8.99 2.42
N ASN A 273 -2.92 -7.90 1.69
CA ASN A 273 -2.98 -6.55 2.21
C ASN A 273 -4.07 -5.72 1.51
N ALA A 274 -5.18 -5.47 2.21
CA ALA A 274 -6.33 -4.72 1.70
C ALA A 274 -6.00 -3.26 1.33
N VAL A 275 -4.98 -2.69 1.97
CA VAL A 275 -4.53 -1.29 1.75
C VAL A 275 -3.26 -1.21 0.92
N SER A 276 -2.91 -2.27 0.23
CA SER A 276 -1.73 -2.28 -0.63
C SER A 276 -1.85 -1.29 -1.77
N VAL A 277 -0.90 -0.37 -1.86
CA VAL A 277 -0.74 0.50 -3.04
C VAL A 277 -0.63 -0.34 -4.31
N THR A 278 0.00 -1.52 -4.23
CA THR A 278 0.10 -2.44 -5.37
C THR A 278 -1.25 -3.01 -5.77
N LEU A 279 -2.16 -3.28 -4.82
CA LEU A 279 -3.53 -3.68 -5.15
C LEU A 279 -4.25 -2.57 -5.93
N THR A 280 -4.11 -1.32 -5.47
CA THR A 280 -4.63 -0.17 -6.21
C THR A 280 -4.03 -0.08 -7.61
N GLN A 281 -2.71 -0.20 -7.74
CA GLN A 281 -2.02 -0.18 -9.03
C GLN A 281 -2.49 -1.31 -9.96
N ALA A 282 -2.69 -2.52 -9.42
CA ALA A 282 -3.22 -3.65 -10.17
C ALA A 282 -4.64 -3.39 -10.67
N VAL A 283 -5.52 -2.89 -9.81
CA VAL A 283 -6.90 -2.52 -10.15
C VAL A 283 -6.93 -1.46 -11.26
N LEU A 284 -6.14 -0.39 -11.12
CA LEU A 284 -6.08 0.68 -12.10
C LEU A 284 -5.44 0.24 -13.44
N ALA A 285 -4.59 -0.78 -13.41
CA ALA A 285 -4.03 -1.41 -14.60
C ALA A 285 -4.94 -2.51 -15.21
N GLY A 286 -6.14 -2.70 -14.69
CA GLY A 286 -7.07 -3.72 -15.17
C GLY A 286 -6.60 -5.16 -14.89
N VAL A 287 -5.76 -5.38 -13.87
CA VAL A 287 -5.28 -6.72 -13.52
C VAL A 287 -6.31 -7.43 -12.65
N PRO A 288 -6.75 -8.65 -13.02
CA PRO A 288 -7.55 -9.48 -12.13
C PRO A 288 -6.84 -9.65 -10.79
N SER A 289 -7.50 -9.30 -9.69
CA SER A 289 -6.85 -9.23 -8.38
C SER A 289 -7.62 -10.02 -7.33
N LEU A 290 -6.89 -10.72 -6.45
CA LEU A 290 -7.42 -11.47 -5.32
C LEU A 290 -6.79 -10.97 -4.03
N LEU A 291 -7.63 -10.48 -3.13
CA LEU A 291 -7.27 -10.18 -1.77
C LEU A 291 -7.48 -11.46 -0.92
N LEU A 292 -6.41 -11.94 -0.30
CA LEU A 292 -6.46 -13.01 0.70
C LEU A 292 -6.54 -12.36 2.08
N ASP A 293 -7.73 -12.16 2.56
CA ASP A 293 -7.97 -11.56 3.87
C ASP A 293 -8.11 -12.61 4.99
N ASN A 294 -8.10 -12.16 6.22
CA ASN A 294 -8.53 -12.96 7.34
C ASN A 294 -8.94 -12.10 8.55
N HIS A 295 -10.13 -11.55 8.47
CA HIS A 295 -10.76 -10.75 9.52
C HIS A 295 -11.63 -11.59 10.46
N LYS A 296 -11.82 -12.88 10.16
CA LYS A 296 -12.64 -13.82 10.96
C LYS A 296 -11.77 -14.60 11.93
N LEU A 297 -12.37 -15.05 13.01
CA LEU A 297 -11.76 -16.04 13.92
C LEU A 297 -11.30 -17.28 13.13
N LEU A 298 -10.03 -17.64 13.32
CA LEU A 298 -9.49 -18.87 12.76
C LEU A 298 -9.88 -20.05 13.63
N ASP A 299 -10.82 -20.86 13.17
CA ASP A 299 -11.08 -22.18 13.75
C ASP A 299 -10.26 -23.22 12.98
N VAL A 300 -9.06 -23.51 13.47
CA VAL A 300 -8.16 -24.49 12.84
C VAL A 300 -8.74 -25.89 12.87
N ALA A 301 -9.51 -26.24 13.93
CA ALA A 301 -10.16 -27.53 14.02
C ALA A 301 -11.25 -27.68 12.95
N LEU A 302 -12.01 -26.62 12.68
CA LEU A 302 -13.00 -26.61 11.59
C LEU A 302 -12.31 -26.71 10.23
N LEU A 303 -11.21 -25.97 10.02
CA LEU A 303 -10.44 -26.04 8.79
C LEU A 303 -9.84 -27.42 8.54
N ALA A 304 -9.35 -28.08 9.59
CA ALA A 304 -8.84 -29.45 9.52
C ALA A 304 -9.95 -30.44 9.16
N ARG A 305 -11.11 -30.37 9.82
CA ARG A 305 -12.28 -31.22 9.52
C ARG A 305 -12.76 -31.05 8.08
N ASN A 306 -12.71 -29.84 7.56
CA ASN A 306 -13.15 -29.54 6.19
C ASN A 306 -12.06 -29.85 5.14
N GLY A 307 -10.93 -30.45 5.54
CA GLY A 307 -9.79 -30.69 4.64
C GLY A 307 -9.16 -29.43 4.06
N SER A 308 -9.42 -28.29 4.68
CA SER A 308 -8.93 -26.98 4.21
C SER A 308 -7.59 -26.60 4.82
N ALA A 309 -7.18 -27.27 5.91
CA ALA A 309 -5.90 -27.05 6.56
C ALA A 309 -4.89 -28.14 6.18
N PRO A 310 -3.69 -27.81 5.71
CA PRO A 310 -2.61 -28.78 5.58
C PRO A 310 -2.13 -29.27 6.95
N ALA A 311 -1.57 -30.49 7.01
CA ALA A 311 -1.16 -31.12 8.27
C ALA A 311 -0.24 -30.26 9.14
N TRP A 312 0.69 -29.51 8.54
CA TRP A 312 1.59 -28.62 9.25
C TRP A 312 0.85 -27.43 9.92
N LEU A 313 -0.25 -26.95 9.35
CA LEU A 313 -1.08 -25.92 9.97
C LEU A 313 -1.82 -26.49 11.19
N THR A 314 -2.30 -27.72 11.08
CA THR A 314 -2.95 -28.44 12.19
C THR A 314 -1.95 -28.66 13.35
N GLN A 315 -0.69 -28.96 13.04
CA GLN A 315 0.36 -29.09 14.07
C GLN A 315 0.70 -27.74 14.73
N ALA A 316 0.64 -26.64 14.00
CA ALA A 316 0.85 -25.28 14.53
C ALA A 316 -0.41 -24.70 15.21
N ALA A 317 -1.55 -25.37 15.11
CA ALA A 317 -2.86 -24.90 15.57
C ALA A 317 -2.90 -24.37 17.01
N PRO A 318 -2.30 -25.06 18.01
CA PRO A 318 -2.36 -24.60 19.39
C PRO A 318 -1.72 -23.20 19.57
N GLN A 319 -0.66 -22.94 18.82
CA GLN A 319 0.04 -21.65 18.90
C GLN A 319 -0.67 -20.55 18.10
N LEU A 320 -1.30 -20.91 16.98
CA LEU A 320 -2.09 -20.00 16.17
C LEU A 320 -3.42 -19.64 16.87
N THR A 321 -4.06 -20.58 17.55
CA THR A 321 -5.34 -20.36 18.24
C THR A 321 -5.20 -19.40 19.43
N ILE A 322 -4.07 -19.39 20.13
CA ILE A 322 -3.80 -18.45 21.21
C ILE A 322 -3.65 -17.02 20.69
N ALA A 323 -3.21 -16.89 19.45
CA ALA A 323 -2.92 -15.62 18.84
C ALA A 323 -4.10 -15.00 18.07
N TYR A 324 -5.20 -15.73 17.91
CA TYR A 324 -6.37 -15.29 17.15
C TYR A 324 -7.55 -14.95 18.08
N PRO A 325 -8.31 -13.87 17.81
CA PRO A 325 -8.42 -13.09 16.60
C PRO A 325 -7.35 -12.00 16.54
N PHE A 326 -6.55 -12.01 15.49
CA PHE A 326 -5.67 -10.88 15.24
C PHE A 326 -6.48 -9.75 14.61
N ARG A 327 -6.66 -8.70 15.35
CA ARG A 327 -7.01 -7.39 14.81
C ARG A 327 -5.73 -6.61 14.51
N VAL A 328 -4.74 -7.28 13.95
CA VAL A 328 -3.42 -6.71 13.67
C VAL A 328 -3.21 -6.69 12.17
N TYR A 329 -2.77 -5.56 11.69
CA TYR A 329 -2.31 -5.37 10.34
C TYR A 329 -1.34 -6.50 9.91
N PRO A 330 -1.40 -7.00 8.68
CA PRO A 330 -2.33 -6.58 7.62
C PRO A 330 -3.75 -7.16 7.75
N TRP A 331 -3.96 -8.08 8.64
CA TRP A 331 -5.11 -8.99 8.68
C TRP A 331 -6.33 -8.41 9.40
N GLY A 332 -6.09 -7.44 10.29
CA GLY A 332 -7.15 -6.78 11.04
C GLY A 332 -7.62 -5.44 10.47
N TRP A 333 -7.00 -4.96 9.40
CA TRP A 333 -7.33 -3.66 8.81
C TRP A 333 -8.71 -3.60 8.19
N HIS A 334 -9.26 -4.74 7.82
CA HIS A 334 -10.60 -4.78 7.27
C HIS A 334 -11.63 -4.19 8.24
N ASP A 335 -11.52 -4.48 9.53
CA ASP A 335 -12.52 -4.05 10.51
C ASP A 335 -12.56 -2.53 10.68
N PHE A 336 -11.40 -1.87 10.79
CA PHE A 336 -11.38 -0.42 10.96
C PHE A 336 -11.61 0.33 9.65
N LEU A 337 -11.28 -0.26 8.51
CA LEU A 337 -11.57 0.32 7.20
C LEU A 337 -13.02 0.09 6.75
N THR A 338 -13.79 -0.73 7.46
CA THR A 338 -15.19 -0.98 7.11
C THR A 338 -16.00 0.30 6.88
N PRO A 339 -15.90 1.36 7.72
CA PRO A 339 -16.63 2.60 7.47
C PRO A 339 -16.24 3.31 6.17
N VAL A 340 -15.00 3.13 5.71
CA VAL A 340 -14.46 3.75 4.49
C VAL A 340 -14.71 2.88 3.26
N LEU A 341 -14.63 1.57 3.43
CA LEU A 341 -14.80 0.60 2.35
C LEU A 341 -16.26 0.22 2.09
N SER A 342 -17.16 0.43 3.07
CA SER A 342 -18.59 0.24 2.84
C SER A 342 -19.08 1.17 1.73
N ASP A 343 -19.80 0.61 0.75
CA ASP A 343 -20.29 1.32 -0.42
C ASP A 343 -19.20 2.02 -1.27
N ASN A 344 -17.93 1.66 -1.07
CA ASN A 344 -16.85 2.14 -1.91
C ASN A 344 -16.70 1.23 -3.15
N PRO A 345 -16.88 1.76 -4.37
CA PRO A 345 -16.80 0.95 -5.59
C PRO A 345 -15.42 0.32 -5.84
N TYR A 346 -14.41 0.73 -5.11
CA TYR A 346 -13.09 0.12 -5.15
C TYR A 346 -13.11 -1.35 -4.73
N VAL A 347 -13.92 -1.71 -3.72
CA VAL A 347 -13.99 -3.10 -3.23
C VAL A 347 -14.63 -4.06 -4.23
N ASP A 348 -15.36 -3.54 -5.20
CA ASP A 348 -15.94 -4.33 -6.29
C ASP A 348 -14.95 -4.61 -7.42
N CYS A 349 -13.76 -4.00 -7.38
CA CYS A 349 -12.75 -4.10 -8.43
C CYS A 349 -11.76 -5.26 -8.24
N PHE A 350 -11.95 -6.09 -7.23
CA PHE A 350 -11.17 -7.30 -6.96
C PHE A 350 -12.05 -8.34 -6.25
N LEU A 351 -11.61 -9.60 -6.24
CA LEU A 351 -12.24 -10.62 -5.40
C LEU A 351 -11.53 -10.70 -4.05
N SER A 352 -12.25 -11.10 -3.00
CA SER A 352 -11.68 -11.42 -1.71
C SER A 352 -12.06 -12.82 -1.23
N ALA A 353 -11.13 -13.48 -0.53
CA ALA A 353 -11.36 -14.76 0.10
C ALA A 353 -10.50 -14.87 1.37
N GLY A 354 -11.04 -15.50 2.41
CA GLY A 354 -10.25 -15.79 3.60
C GLY A 354 -9.07 -16.71 3.26
N VAL A 355 -7.86 -16.33 3.65
CA VAL A 355 -6.63 -17.06 3.28
C VAL A 355 -6.66 -18.53 3.66
N PHE A 356 -7.41 -18.91 4.70
CA PHE A 356 -7.57 -20.28 5.16
C PHE A 356 -8.77 -21.00 4.52
N GLU A 357 -9.62 -20.29 3.78
CA GLU A 357 -10.81 -20.84 3.12
C GLU A 357 -10.43 -21.47 1.77
N ARG A 358 -9.68 -22.59 1.80
CA ARG A 358 -9.08 -23.18 0.60
C ARG A 358 -10.04 -23.32 -0.58
N ARG A 359 -11.25 -23.82 -0.37
CA ARG A 359 -12.22 -24.01 -1.47
C ARG A 359 -12.63 -22.68 -2.10
N ARG A 360 -12.80 -21.65 -1.29
CA ARG A 360 -13.16 -20.31 -1.76
C ARG A 360 -12.00 -19.64 -2.49
N VAL A 361 -10.78 -19.77 -1.96
CA VAL A 361 -9.55 -19.28 -2.61
C VAL A 361 -9.34 -19.94 -3.96
N LEU A 362 -9.43 -21.28 -4.06
CA LEU A 362 -9.26 -22.01 -5.31
C LEU A 362 -10.34 -21.63 -6.33
N ARG A 363 -11.59 -21.49 -5.91
CA ARG A 363 -12.67 -21.00 -6.77
C ARG A 363 -12.35 -19.63 -7.31
N ALA A 364 -12.04 -18.65 -6.46
CA ALA A 364 -11.72 -17.30 -6.86
C ALA A 364 -10.51 -17.23 -7.82
N MET A 365 -9.44 -18.00 -7.54
CA MET A 365 -8.30 -18.08 -8.44
C MET A 365 -8.66 -18.66 -9.82
N THR A 366 -9.48 -19.72 -9.84
CA THR A 366 -9.95 -20.33 -11.09
C THR A 366 -10.84 -19.37 -11.89
N GLU A 367 -11.79 -18.72 -11.23
CA GLU A 367 -12.66 -17.72 -11.85
C GLU A 367 -11.85 -16.58 -12.46
N LEU A 368 -10.87 -16.02 -11.72
CA LEU A 368 -10.02 -14.93 -12.21
C LEU A 368 -9.08 -15.35 -13.35
N LEU A 369 -8.64 -16.60 -13.38
CA LEU A 369 -7.72 -17.09 -14.41
C LEU A 369 -8.46 -17.60 -15.66
N ASP A 370 -9.63 -18.22 -15.51
CA ASP A 370 -10.25 -19.01 -16.58
C ASP A 370 -11.64 -18.55 -17.00
N ASP A 371 -12.43 -17.93 -16.10
CA ASP A 371 -13.79 -17.51 -16.40
C ASP A 371 -13.82 -16.16 -17.10
N ALA A 372 -14.10 -16.18 -18.39
CA ALA A 372 -14.15 -14.96 -19.21
C ALA A 372 -15.26 -13.99 -18.76
N THR A 373 -16.38 -14.51 -18.23
CA THR A 373 -17.53 -13.70 -17.78
C THR A 373 -17.17 -12.97 -16.49
N VAL A 374 -16.54 -13.65 -15.53
CA VAL A 374 -16.08 -13.04 -14.27
C VAL A 374 -15.03 -11.96 -14.56
N ARG A 375 -14.07 -12.25 -15.45
CA ARG A 375 -13.05 -11.28 -15.84
C ARG A 375 -13.63 -10.06 -16.57
N ALA A 376 -14.58 -10.26 -17.47
CA ALA A 376 -15.23 -9.16 -18.18
C ALA A 376 -15.97 -8.24 -17.19
N ARG A 377 -16.76 -8.81 -16.29
CA ARG A 377 -17.47 -8.05 -15.26
C ARG A 377 -16.52 -7.29 -14.33
N LEU A 378 -15.39 -7.91 -13.96
CA LEU A 378 -14.37 -7.25 -13.16
C LEU A 378 -13.72 -6.08 -13.91
N ALA A 379 -13.39 -6.28 -15.19
CA ALA A 379 -12.82 -5.24 -16.05
C ALA A 379 -13.78 -4.04 -16.24
N GLU A 380 -15.08 -4.30 -16.36
CA GLU A 380 -16.11 -3.25 -16.42
C GLU A 380 -16.13 -2.40 -15.13
N ARG A 381 -16.07 -3.04 -13.96
CA ARG A 381 -16.02 -2.35 -12.66
C ARG A 381 -14.75 -1.52 -12.50
N GLN A 382 -13.59 -2.10 -12.88
CA GLN A 382 -12.30 -1.41 -12.87
C GLN A 382 -12.30 -0.19 -13.82
N ALA A 383 -12.85 -0.34 -15.03
CA ALA A 383 -12.99 0.75 -15.98
C ALA A 383 -13.93 1.86 -15.46
N ALA A 384 -15.05 1.48 -14.85
CA ALA A 384 -15.98 2.43 -14.24
C ALA A 384 -15.33 3.21 -13.09
N LEU A 385 -14.55 2.54 -12.22
CA LEU A 385 -13.78 3.20 -11.18
C LEU A 385 -12.77 4.18 -11.80
N LEU A 386 -11.97 3.73 -12.76
CA LEU A 386 -10.97 4.56 -13.43
C LEU A 386 -11.60 5.81 -14.05
N HIS A 387 -12.75 5.67 -14.71
CA HIS A 387 -13.49 6.80 -15.26
C HIS A 387 -13.94 7.80 -14.17
N ARG A 388 -14.35 7.31 -13.00
CA ARG A 388 -14.69 8.18 -11.86
C ARG A 388 -13.47 8.92 -11.34
N LEU A 389 -12.33 8.24 -11.21
CA LEU A 389 -11.07 8.85 -10.75
C LEU A 389 -10.57 9.93 -11.73
N HIS A 390 -10.71 9.71 -13.02
CA HIS A 390 -10.29 10.70 -14.03
C HIS A 390 -11.10 12.01 -13.97
N ARG A 391 -12.28 12.01 -13.36
CA ARG A 391 -13.08 13.23 -13.14
C ARG A 391 -12.61 14.05 -11.94
N LEU A 392 -11.78 13.46 -11.06
CA LEU A 392 -11.15 14.19 -9.97
C LEU A 392 -10.06 15.12 -10.52
N PRO A 393 -9.84 16.27 -9.89
CA PRO A 393 -8.84 17.22 -10.34
C PRO A 393 -7.43 16.61 -10.28
N PRO A 394 -6.55 16.97 -11.22
CA PRO A 394 -5.14 16.68 -11.09
C PRO A 394 -4.54 17.42 -9.89
N ALA A 395 -3.42 16.91 -9.38
CA ALA A 395 -2.77 17.42 -8.16
C ALA A 395 -2.50 18.94 -8.19
N GLY A 396 -1.99 19.46 -9.32
CA GLY A 396 -1.68 20.88 -9.45
C GLY A 396 -2.91 21.78 -9.33
N ASP A 397 -4.00 21.41 -9.99
CA ASP A 397 -5.24 22.20 -9.98
C ASP A 397 -5.90 22.15 -8.58
N ALA A 398 -5.83 21.00 -7.91
CA ALA A 398 -6.34 20.86 -6.56
C ALA A 398 -5.54 21.70 -5.56
N LEU A 399 -4.20 21.75 -5.70
CA LEU A 399 -3.34 22.60 -4.86
C LEU A 399 -3.57 24.09 -5.10
N ASP A 400 -3.86 24.51 -6.34
CA ASP A 400 -4.14 25.92 -6.63
C ASP A 400 -5.51 26.35 -6.11
N ALA A 401 -6.49 25.45 -6.16
CA ALA A 401 -7.80 25.68 -5.60
C ALA A 401 -7.78 25.73 -4.05
N ALA A 402 -6.83 25.02 -3.43
CA ALA A 402 -6.60 25.10 -2.01
C ALA A 402 -6.00 26.47 -1.68
N LYS A 403 -6.81 27.40 -1.19
CA LYS A 403 -6.34 28.63 -0.59
C LYS A 403 -5.58 28.27 0.69
N LEU A 404 -4.29 27.93 0.53
CA LEU A 404 -3.42 27.85 1.70
C LEU A 404 -3.44 29.26 2.31
N ALA A 405 -4.04 29.38 3.49
CA ALA A 405 -4.04 30.62 4.22
C ALA A 405 -2.57 31.02 4.39
N GLY A 406 -2.15 32.07 3.68
CA GLY A 406 -0.83 32.67 3.88
C GLY A 406 -0.77 33.08 5.35
N ARG A 407 0.15 32.49 6.10
CA ARG A 407 0.55 32.96 7.41
C ARG A 407 1.46 34.13 7.28
#